data_038d7c35a0b8f73046077f0ebf9b27c2
#
_entry.id   038d7c35a0b8f73046077f0ebf9b27c2
#
_cell.length_a   1.000
_cell.length_b   1.000
_cell.length_c   1.000
_cell.angle_alpha   90.00
_cell.angle_beta   90.00
_cell.angle_gamma   90.00
#
_symmetry.space_group_name_H-M   'P 1'
#
loop_
_entity.id
_entity.type
_entity.pdbx_description
1 polymer ?
#
loop_
_entity_poly.entity_id
_entity_poly.type
_entity_poly.pdbx_seq_one_letter_code
_entity_poly.pdbx_strand_id
1 'polypeptide(L)'
;MLTCFFHAGCSQPMHQQNTFSKQDTLRGSITPERSWWDVVHYDISVDPDFATKSITGETVITFKVLEESGLPMQIDLQYPMKIDSIWFDGEMINKNPAYTSDITKNFYFIQTPGFEKGSTHKIKIAYHGIPKEANNPPWDGGWIWEKDMQNRPWMSVACQGLGASVWYPCKDHQSDEPNMGATLSVRADKDQVAVGNGRLKEKVLHADQSNTWVWEIKNPINNYNIVPYIGSYVQIEDDYTGESGKNLSLNYWVLDYNKSKAEKQFEQVKPMLNCFENWFGPYPFYDDGFKLVEAPHLGMEHQSAIAYGNGYMNGYRGRDLSESGWGKKWDFILVHESGHEWFGNNITTRDIADMWVHEGFTSYSETLLTECLFGKKAANEYLQGIRLLINNDKPIIAEYNVHQEGSGDMYYKGSNLVHMIRQMINDDDKFKSITRDLNKTFYHQTVSSSEIEKFIIEKSGIDFSKIFDQYLRTTDIPVLEYKIDKQKIRYRWVNTVKDFNLKIKVDTGKETWLSPSSSWQVLDAGADYDGQKFKVDQNFYIQLRQKH
;
A
#
# COMPACT_ATOMS: atom_id res chain seq x y z
N MET A 1 47.60 48.84 11.00
CA MET A 1 46.80 48.66 9.81
C MET A 1 47.05 47.23 9.35
N LEU A 2 46.16 46.27 9.68
CA LEU A 2 46.21 44.90 9.19
C LEU A 2 44.84 44.61 8.61
N THR A 3 44.80 44.47 7.31
CA THR A 3 43.60 44.18 6.53
C THR A 3 43.37 42.67 6.50
N CYS A 4 42.35 42.15 7.17
CA CYS A 4 41.91 40.77 7.05
C CYS A 4 40.99 40.65 5.85
N PHE A 5 41.37 39.85 4.85
CA PHE A 5 40.54 39.39 3.77
C PHE A 5 39.69 38.18 4.27
N PHE A 6 38.38 38.36 4.36
CA PHE A 6 37.45 37.24 4.52
C PHE A 6 37.21 36.58 3.16
N HIS A 7 37.69 35.34 3.01
CA HIS A 7 37.28 34.46 1.93
C HIS A 7 35.94 33.83 2.33
N ALA A 8 34.85 34.22 1.67
CA ALA A 8 33.60 33.51 1.72
C ALA A 8 33.71 32.22 0.91
N GLY A 9 33.98 31.13 1.58
CA GLY A 9 33.90 29.80 1.00
C GLY A 9 32.43 29.45 0.78
N CYS A 10 32.03 29.35 -0.49
CA CYS A 10 30.72 28.80 -0.90
C CYS A 10 30.80 27.29 -0.67
N SER A 11 30.28 26.80 0.46
CA SER A 11 30.08 25.37 0.68
C SER A 11 28.87 24.93 -0.14
N GLN A 12 29.14 24.22 -1.24
CA GLN A 12 28.09 23.42 -1.89
C GLN A 12 27.57 22.39 -0.87
N PRO A 13 26.28 22.16 -0.79
CA PRO A 13 25.77 21.06 0.02
C PRO A 13 26.31 19.76 -0.53
N MET A 14 27.09 19.04 0.28
CA MET A 14 27.45 17.66 -0.03
C MET A 14 26.16 16.87 -0.04
N HIS A 15 25.74 16.39 -1.22
CA HIS A 15 24.81 15.28 -1.32
C HIS A 15 25.43 14.12 -0.53
N GLN A 16 24.92 13.83 0.65
CA GLN A 16 25.16 12.57 1.31
C GLN A 16 24.63 11.49 0.36
N GLN A 17 25.52 10.77 -0.32
CA GLN A 17 25.15 9.52 -0.97
C GLN A 17 24.71 8.59 0.16
N ASN A 18 23.44 8.26 0.21
CA ASN A 18 22.91 7.20 1.06
C ASN A 18 23.63 5.91 0.63
N THR A 19 24.52 5.42 1.45
CA THR A 19 25.17 4.13 1.21
C THR A 19 24.24 3.04 1.74
N PHE A 20 23.52 2.38 0.84
CA PHE A 20 22.70 1.23 1.19
C PHE A 20 23.57 0.04 1.56
N SER A 21 23.13 -0.75 2.52
CA SER A 21 23.81 -1.98 2.90
C SER A 21 23.58 -3.07 1.84
N LYS A 22 24.46 -4.08 1.82
CA LYS A 22 24.23 -5.29 1.01
C LYS A 22 22.88 -5.95 1.34
N GLN A 23 22.45 -5.86 2.57
CA GLN A 23 21.17 -6.41 3.01
C GLN A 23 19.99 -5.68 2.36
N ASP A 24 20.02 -4.35 2.30
CA ASP A 24 18.97 -3.57 1.64
C ASP A 24 18.88 -3.91 0.14
N THR A 25 20.00 -4.12 -0.52
CA THR A 25 20.04 -4.51 -1.93
C THR A 25 19.56 -5.95 -2.13
N LEU A 26 19.99 -6.91 -1.32
CA LEU A 26 19.55 -8.31 -1.41
C LEU A 26 18.05 -8.44 -1.19
N ARG A 27 17.47 -7.58 -0.39
CA ARG A 27 16.04 -7.59 -0.11
C ARG A 27 15.24 -6.81 -1.14
N GLY A 28 15.70 -5.61 -1.52
CA GLY A 28 14.97 -4.70 -2.38
C GLY A 28 15.18 -4.91 -3.88
N SER A 29 15.92 -5.95 -4.30
CA SER A 29 16.17 -6.21 -5.72
C SER A 29 15.85 -7.63 -6.14
N ILE A 30 15.53 -7.80 -7.42
CA ILE A 30 15.51 -9.13 -8.06
C ILE A 30 16.95 -9.51 -8.39
N THR A 31 17.60 -10.19 -7.44
CA THR A 31 18.94 -10.71 -7.63
C THR A 31 19.00 -11.76 -8.73
N PRO A 32 20.18 -12.08 -9.29
CA PRO A 32 20.31 -13.21 -10.24
C PRO A 32 19.78 -14.54 -9.68
N GLU A 33 19.91 -14.76 -8.36
CA GLU A 33 19.45 -15.94 -7.66
C GLU A 33 17.93 -15.99 -7.45
N ARG A 34 17.23 -14.88 -7.70
CA ARG A 34 15.75 -14.77 -7.69
C ARG A 34 15.17 -14.73 -9.11
N SER A 35 15.91 -14.20 -10.10
CA SER A 35 15.36 -13.87 -11.43
C SER A 35 15.05 -15.09 -12.31
N TRP A 36 15.68 -16.25 -12.08
CA TRP A 36 15.56 -17.43 -12.94
C TRP A 36 14.32 -18.29 -12.64
N TRP A 37 13.57 -18.00 -11.57
CA TRP A 37 12.37 -18.73 -11.15
C TRP A 37 11.26 -17.79 -10.71
N ASP A 38 10.02 -18.26 -10.83
CA ASP A 38 8.79 -17.52 -10.54
C ASP A 38 7.91 -18.34 -9.60
N VAL A 39 7.31 -17.70 -8.60
CA VAL A 39 6.43 -18.40 -7.67
C VAL A 39 5.05 -18.58 -8.29
N VAL A 40 4.56 -19.81 -8.27
CA VAL A 40 3.23 -20.17 -8.77
C VAL A 40 2.21 -20.27 -7.63
N HIS A 41 2.61 -20.88 -6.50
CA HIS A 41 1.72 -21.11 -5.36
C HIS A 41 2.52 -21.30 -4.07
N TYR A 42 1.99 -20.84 -2.97
CA TYR A 42 2.46 -21.15 -1.62
C TYR A 42 1.49 -22.09 -0.90
N ASP A 43 1.97 -23.21 -0.33
CA ASP A 43 1.29 -23.96 0.72
C ASP A 43 2.04 -23.71 2.03
N ILE A 44 1.44 -22.96 2.95
CA ILE A 44 2.04 -22.57 4.22
C ILE A 44 1.28 -23.25 5.35
N SER A 45 1.98 -23.94 6.23
CA SER A 45 1.43 -24.42 7.48
C SER A 45 2.20 -23.84 8.66
N VAL A 46 1.49 -23.43 9.72
CA VAL A 46 2.08 -22.84 10.91
C VAL A 46 1.37 -23.30 12.18
N ASP A 47 2.16 -23.62 13.19
CA ASP A 47 1.73 -23.99 14.53
C ASP A 47 2.39 -23.02 15.54
N PRO A 48 1.69 -21.97 15.96
CA PRO A 48 2.20 -20.99 16.91
C PRO A 48 2.00 -21.46 18.37
N ASP A 49 3.02 -21.28 19.18
CA ASP A 49 2.98 -21.46 20.64
C ASP A 49 3.00 -20.08 21.31
N PHE A 50 1.86 -19.67 21.85
CA PHE A 50 1.73 -18.40 22.55
C PHE A 50 2.60 -18.33 23.83
N ALA A 51 2.80 -19.45 24.53
CA ALA A 51 3.52 -19.44 25.79
C ALA A 51 5.01 -19.19 25.60
N THR A 52 5.60 -19.74 24.56
CA THR A 52 7.01 -19.57 24.20
C THR A 52 7.24 -18.47 23.15
N LYS A 53 6.17 -17.89 22.62
CA LYS A 53 6.21 -16.93 21.50
C LYS A 53 7.00 -17.45 20.30
N SER A 54 6.86 -18.73 20.02
CA SER A 54 7.56 -19.40 18.93
C SER A 54 6.59 -19.97 17.90
N ILE A 55 7.09 -20.23 16.71
CA ILE A 55 6.34 -20.91 15.66
C ILE A 55 7.15 -22.07 15.09
N THR A 56 6.42 -23.10 14.66
CA THR A 56 6.94 -24.18 13.83
C THR A 56 6.10 -24.25 12.57
N GLY A 57 6.70 -24.48 11.42
CA GLY A 57 5.95 -24.50 10.19
C GLY A 57 6.64 -25.22 9.04
N GLU A 58 5.87 -25.40 7.98
CA GLU A 58 6.36 -25.86 6.68
C GLU A 58 5.83 -24.91 5.60
N THR A 59 6.69 -24.55 4.65
CA THR A 59 6.28 -23.88 3.41
C THR A 59 6.63 -24.74 2.22
N VAL A 60 5.66 -25.00 1.36
CA VAL A 60 5.89 -25.60 0.03
C VAL A 60 5.70 -24.50 -1.00
N ILE A 61 6.77 -24.19 -1.73
CA ILE A 61 6.76 -23.25 -2.84
C ILE A 61 6.69 -24.02 -4.14
N THR A 62 5.58 -23.90 -4.85
CA THR A 62 5.50 -24.36 -6.25
C THR A 62 6.05 -23.23 -7.12
N PHE A 63 7.06 -23.53 -7.92
CA PHE A 63 7.72 -22.52 -8.76
C PHE A 63 7.91 -23.00 -10.20
N LYS A 64 7.95 -22.05 -11.12
CA LYS A 64 8.23 -22.25 -12.54
C LYS A 64 9.64 -21.77 -12.85
N VAL A 65 10.38 -22.54 -13.62
CA VAL A 65 11.72 -22.19 -14.11
C VAL A 65 11.59 -21.27 -15.32
N LEU A 66 12.04 -20.04 -15.19
CA LEU A 66 12.00 -19.04 -16.26
C LEU A 66 13.21 -19.17 -17.20
N GLU A 67 14.38 -19.49 -16.63
CA GLU A 67 15.64 -19.67 -17.37
C GLU A 67 16.46 -20.79 -16.72
N GLU A 68 17.17 -21.56 -17.54
CA GLU A 68 18.15 -22.52 -17.02
C GLU A 68 19.27 -21.73 -16.32
N SER A 69 19.49 -22.05 -15.06
CA SER A 69 20.48 -21.34 -14.25
C SER A 69 21.30 -22.34 -13.44
N GLY A 70 22.62 -22.14 -13.44
CA GLY A 70 23.51 -22.80 -12.49
C GLY A 70 23.65 -22.04 -11.17
N LEU A 71 22.87 -20.99 -10.98
CA LEU A 71 22.87 -20.20 -9.76
C LEU A 71 22.04 -20.87 -8.66
N PRO A 72 22.40 -20.68 -7.39
CA PRO A 72 21.55 -21.12 -6.28
C PRO A 72 20.20 -20.38 -6.28
N MET A 73 19.22 -20.97 -5.61
CA MET A 73 17.94 -20.33 -5.34
C MET A 73 18.05 -19.46 -4.07
N GLN A 74 17.74 -18.18 -4.15
CA GLN A 74 17.65 -17.34 -2.97
C GLN A 74 16.27 -17.51 -2.32
N ILE A 75 16.27 -17.93 -1.05
CA ILE A 75 15.11 -17.97 -0.15
C ILE A 75 15.38 -17.08 1.04
N ASP A 76 14.40 -16.30 1.42
CA ASP A 76 14.50 -15.37 2.54
C ASP A 76 13.77 -15.95 3.75
N LEU A 77 14.42 -15.90 4.90
CA LEU A 77 13.86 -16.20 6.21
C LEU A 77 14.68 -15.44 7.26
N GLN A 78 14.05 -14.48 7.93
CA GLN A 78 14.76 -13.57 8.81
C GLN A 78 15.15 -14.22 10.13
N TYR A 79 16.39 -13.94 10.55
CA TYR A 79 16.85 -14.31 11.91
C TYR A 79 15.90 -13.69 12.97
N PRO A 80 15.54 -14.41 14.05
CA PRO A 80 16.13 -15.68 14.52
C PRO A 80 15.43 -16.97 14.04
N MET A 81 14.55 -16.88 13.03
CA MET A 81 13.97 -18.07 12.42
C MET A 81 15.04 -18.96 11.77
N LYS A 82 14.81 -20.27 11.72
CA LYS A 82 15.78 -21.26 11.25
C LYS A 82 15.14 -22.26 10.31
N ILE A 83 15.86 -22.64 9.27
CA ILE A 83 15.50 -23.76 8.40
C ILE A 83 15.97 -25.07 9.04
N ASP A 84 15.08 -26.04 9.13
CA ASP A 84 15.35 -27.38 9.66
C ASP A 84 15.75 -28.36 8.58
N SER A 85 14.99 -28.37 7.48
CA SER A 85 15.19 -29.30 6.37
C SER A 85 14.55 -28.76 5.10
N ILE A 86 15.09 -29.20 3.96
CA ILE A 86 14.67 -28.77 2.61
C ILE A 86 14.51 -30.02 1.75
N TRP A 87 13.47 -30.03 0.90
CA TRP A 87 13.22 -31.06 -0.10
C TRP A 87 12.94 -30.39 -1.46
N PHE A 88 13.48 -30.95 -2.54
CA PHE A 88 13.03 -30.69 -3.90
C PHE A 88 12.26 -31.90 -4.44
N ASP A 89 11.05 -31.67 -4.92
CA ASP A 89 10.15 -32.67 -5.49
C ASP A 89 10.01 -33.95 -4.63
N GLY A 90 10.06 -33.79 -3.31
CA GLY A 90 9.96 -34.86 -2.31
C GLY A 90 11.29 -35.49 -1.90
N GLU A 91 12.39 -35.16 -2.55
CA GLU A 91 13.71 -35.64 -2.17
C GLU A 91 14.42 -34.67 -1.23
N MET A 92 14.81 -35.18 -0.05
CA MET A 92 15.51 -34.37 0.95
C MET A 92 16.93 -34.04 0.49
N ILE A 93 17.28 -32.76 0.52
CA ILE A 93 18.64 -32.35 0.25
C ILE A 93 19.48 -32.34 1.55
N ASN A 94 20.70 -32.89 1.46
CA ASN A 94 21.61 -32.97 2.60
C ASN A 94 22.04 -31.55 3.05
N LYS A 95 21.97 -31.28 4.36
CA LYS A 95 22.29 -29.96 4.93
C LYS A 95 23.74 -29.48 4.68
N ASN A 96 24.65 -30.36 4.26
CA ASN A 96 26.06 -30.01 4.10
C ASN A 96 26.58 -30.41 2.72
N PRO A 97 26.77 -29.50 1.77
CA PRO A 97 26.75 -28.03 1.75
C PRO A 97 25.55 -27.43 0.98
N ALA A 98 24.35 -27.92 1.20
CA ALA A 98 23.17 -27.64 0.36
C ALA A 98 22.72 -26.17 0.38
N TYR A 99 23.08 -25.43 1.39
CA TYR A 99 22.83 -23.98 1.42
C TYR A 99 23.87 -23.24 2.23
N THR A 100 24.09 -21.97 1.86
CA THR A 100 24.84 -21.00 2.67
C THR A 100 23.90 -19.93 3.15
N SER A 101 23.97 -19.56 4.44
CA SER A 101 23.32 -18.35 4.93
C SER A 101 24.26 -17.17 4.71
N ASP A 102 23.71 -16.01 4.38
CA ASP A 102 24.44 -14.76 4.40
C ASP A 102 24.96 -14.45 5.82
N ILE A 103 25.95 -13.56 5.92
CA ILE A 103 26.50 -13.01 7.17
C ILE A 103 25.39 -12.51 8.11
N THR A 104 24.29 -11.97 7.56
CA THR A 104 23.14 -11.49 8.32
C THR A 104 22.18 -12.59 8.73
N LYS A 105 22.35 -13.82 8.21
CA LYS A 105 21.48 -14.99 8.44
C LYS A 105 20.01 -14.79 8.02
N ASN A 106 19.72 -13.83 7.15
CA ASN A 106 18.36 -13.55 6.67
C ASN A 106 18.10 -14.15 5.28
N PHE A 107 19.16 -14.52 4.55
CA PHE A 107 19.11 -15.03 3.18
C PHE A 107 19.80 -16.38 3.08
N TYR A 108 19.13 -17.32 2.40
CA TYR A 108 19.61 -18.67 2.18
C TYR A 108 19.80 -18.90 0.68
N PHE A 109 21.01 -19.25 0.26
CA PHE A 109 21.35 -19.57 -1.11
C PHE A 109 21.40 -21.09 -1.24
N ILE A 110 20.32 -21.67 -1.80
CA ILE A 110 20.10 -23.12 -1.84
C ILE A 110 20.59 -23.65 -3.18
N GLN A 111 21.51 -24.61 -3.14
CA GLN A 111 21.96 -25.28 -4.36
C GLN A 111 20.83 -26.14 -4.91
N THR A 112 20.58 -26.01 -6.21
CA THR A 112 19.52 -26.74 -6.91
C THR A 112 20.10 -27.89 -7.72
N PRO A 113 19.31 -28.97 -7.97
CA PRO A 113 19.78 -30.10 -8.81
C PRO A 113 19.94 -29.73 -10.29
N GLY A 114 19.58 -28.53 -10.72
CA GLY A 114 19.47 -28.14 -12.13
C GLY A 114 18.08 -28.46 -12.67
N PHE A 115 17.43 -27.46 -13.26
CA PHE A 115 16.06 -27.59 -13.77
C PHE A 115 15.98 -27.09 -15.21
N GLU A 116 15.13 -27.72 -16.02
CA GLU A 116 14.87 -27.31 -17.40
C GLU A 116 13.97 -26.06 -17.44
N LYS A 117 14.26 -25.15 -18.36
CA LYS A 117 13.42 -23.99 -18.61
C LYS A 117 11.98 -24.39 -18.91
N GLY A 118 11.03 -23.71 -18.26
CA GLY A 118 9.59 -23.92 -18.40
C GLY A 118 9.02 -25.03 -17.53
N SER A 119 9.86 -25.84 -16.87
CA SER A 119 9.42 -26.87 -15.93
C SER A 119 8.85 -26.23 -14.64
N THR A 120 8.03 -27.01 -13.92
CA THR A 120 7.46 -26.61 -12.63
C THR A 120 7.87 -27.61 -11.56
N HIS A 121 8.35 -27.11 -10.45
CA HIS A 121 8.90 -27.88 -9.35
C HIS A 121 8.35 -27.42 -8.01
N LYS A 122 8.65 -28.18 -6.96
CA LYS A 122 8.30 -27.84 -5.58
C LYS A 122 9.54 -27.85 -4.69
N ILE A 123 9.70 -26.78 -3.92
CA ILE A 123 10.62 -26.81 -2.79
C ILE A 123 9.80 -26.77 -1.49
N LYS A 124 10.04 -27.75 -0.60
CA LYS A 124 9.45 -27.78 0.73
C LYS A 124 10.53 -27.43 1.75
N ILE A 125 10.20 -26.54 2.67
CA ILE A 125 11.09 -26.01 3.71
C ILE A 125 10.39 -26.15 5.06
N ALA A 126 10.93 -26.97 5.95
CA ALA A 126 10.52 -27.00 7.36
C ALA A 126 11.35 -25.99 8.14
N TYR A 127 10.71 -25.26 9.03
CA TYR A 127 11.34 -24.18 9.77
C TYR A 127 10.73 -24.02 11.18
N HIS A 128 11.49 -23.40 12.09
CA HIS A 128 11.03 -23.02 13.41
C HIS A 128 11.77 -21.80 13.93
N GLY A 129 11.27 -21.23 15.02
CA GLY A 129 11.97 -20.18 15.76
C GLY A 129 11.03 -19.22 16.49
N ILE A 130 11.63 -18.17 17.01
CA ILE A 130 10.91 -17.05 17.62
C ILE A 130 10.91 -15.93 16.59
N PRO A 131 9.78 -15.66 15.90
CA PRO A 131 9.74 -14.58 14.93
C PRO A 131 9.97 -13.24 15.62
N LYS A 132 10.47 -12.24 14.88
CA LYS A 132 10.57 -10.88 15.39
C LYS A 132 9.19 -10.45 15.90
N GLU A 133 9.13 -10.02 17.15
CA GLU A 133 7.92 -9.43 17.74
C GLU A 133 7.77 -7.98 17.30
N ALA A 134 6.57 -7.56 16.92
CA ALA A 134 6.27 -6.17 16.67
C ALA A 134 6.15 -5.41 18.01
N ASN A 135 6.88 -4.29 18.14
CA ASN A 135 6.82 -3.42 19.32
C ASN A 135 5.84 -2.27 19.16
N ASN A 136 5.62 -1.86 17.93
CA ASN A 136 4.68 -0.78 17.55
C ASN A 136 3.89 -1.17 16.29
N PRO A 137 3.05 -2.25 16.38
CA PRO A 137 2.32 -2.72 15.22
C PRO A 137 1.27 -1.71 14.74
N PRO A 138 1.03 -1.61 13.42
CA PRO A 138 1.64 -2.40 12.35
C PRO A 138 2.99 -1.84 11.85
N TRP A 139 3.41 -0.64 12.28
CA TRP A 139 4.46 0.19 11.64
C TRP A 139 5.87 -0.41 11.65
N ASP A 140 6.27 -1.13 12.72
CA ASP A 140 7.60 -1.74 12.80
C ASP A 140 7.63 -3.19 12.32
N GLY A 141 6.49 -3.78 12.11
CA GLY A 141 6.29 -5.13 11.61
C GLY A 141 6.78 -6.24 12.52
N GLY A 142 6.17 -7.41 12.36
CA GLY A 142 6.51 -8.63 13.08
C GLY A 142 5.30 -9.46 13.47
N TRP A 143 5.54 -10.49 14.28
CA TRP A 143 4.50 -11.27 14.92
C TRP A 143 3.98 -10.52 16.14
N ILE A 144 2.66 -10.54 16.36
CA ILE A 144 1.99 -9.82 17.45
C ILE A 144 1.42 -10.86 18.42
N TRP A 145 1.90 -10.83 19.66
CA TRP A 145 1.55 -11.75 20.73
C TRP A 145 0.79 -10.98 21.82
N GLU A 146 -0.47 -10.68 21.57
CA GLU A 146 -1.29 -9.90 22.50
C GLU A 146 -2.32 -10.77 23.25
N LYS A 147 -2.98 -10.17 24.18
CA LYS A 147 -4.14 -10.72 24.87
C LYS A 147 -5.34 -9.79 24.71
N ASP A 148 -6.50 -10.39 24.52
CA ASP A 148 -7.74 -9.64 24.49
C ASP A 148 -8.16 -9.15 25.91
N MET A 149 -9.25 -8.40 25.99
CA MET A 149 -9.74 -7.85 27.27
C MET A 149 -10.16 -8.91 28.28
N GLN A 150 -10.37 -10.16 27.85
CA GLN A 150 -10.63 -11.31 28.71
C GLN A 150 -9.37 -12.11 29.04
N ASN A 151 -8.18 -11.55 28.72
CA ASN A 151 -6.87 -12.13 28.95
C ASN A 151 -6.61 -13.44 28.19
N ARG A 152 -7.31 -13.67 27.05
CA ARG A 152 -7.14 -14.81 26.15
C ARG A 152 -6.09 -14.46 25.07
N PRO A 153 -5.31 -15.43 24.57
CA PRO A 153 -4.34 -15.18 23.49
C PRO A 153 -5.00 -14.57 22.26
N TRP A 154 -4.36 -13.54 21.71
CA TRP A 154 -4.80 -12.83 20.51
C TRP A 154 -3.57 -12.50 19.67
N MET A 155 -3.46 -13.11 18.50
CA MET A 155 -2.26 -13.06 17.68
C MET A 155 -2.60 -12.63 16.25
N SER A 156 -1.66 -11.94 15.63
CA SER A 156 -1.66 -11.63 14.20
C SER A 156 -0.24 -11.38 13.71
N VAL A 157 -0.10 -11.10 12.42
CA VAL A 157 1.15 -10.67 11.80
C VAL A 157 0.89 -9.38 11.04
N ALA A 158 1.83 -8.44 11.09
CA ALA A 158 1.89 -7.31 10.19
C ALA A 158 3.32 -7.22 9.67
N CYS A 159 3.54 -7.28 8.36
CA CYS A 159 4.90 -7.38 7.83
C CYS A 159 5.14 -6.61 6.53
N GLN A 160 4.25 -5.71 6.12
CA GLN A 160 4.56 -4.74 5.08
C GLN A 160 5.85 -3.98 5.46
N GLY A 161 6.70 -3.64 4.53
CA GLY A 161 7.98 -2.99 4.82
C GLY A 161 9.02 -3.90 5.52
N LEU A 162 8.65 -4.70 6.52
CA LEU A 162 9.56 -5.67 7.15
C LEU A 162 9.75 -6.93 6.31
N GLY A 163 8.72 -7.37 5.59
CA GLY A 163 8.66 -8.53 4.70
C GLY A 163 8.14 -9.80 5.34
N ALA A 164 7.53 -10.61 4.49
CA ALA A 164 6.90 -11.88 4.85
C ALA A 164 7.89 -12.90 5.43
N SER A 165 9.14 -12.82 5.03
CA SER A 165 10.22 -13.68 5.52
C SER A 165 10.50 -13.55 7.02
N VAL A 166 9.84 -12.62 7.70
CA VAL A 166 9.89 -12.51 9.17
C VAL A 166 9.29 -13.73 9.87
N TRP A 167 8.36 -14.45 9.21
CA TRP A 167 7.68 -15.58 9.83
C TRP A 167 7.60 -16.86 8.98
N TYR A 168 7.77 -16.79 7.64
CA TYR A 168 7.86 -17.98 6.80
C TYR A 168 8.88 -17.82 5.68
N PRO A 169 9.53 -18.90 5.21
CA PRO A 169 10.48 -18.83 4.11
C PRO A 169 9.78 -18.58 2.78
N CYS A 170 10.21 -17.55 2.04
CA CYS A 170 9.61 -17.13 0.78
C CYS A 170 10.63 -16.44 -0.15
N LYS A 171 10.21 -16.11 -1.35
CA LYS A 171 10.86 -15.15 -2.23
C LYS A 171 10.34 -13.76 -1.86
N ASP A 172 10.96 -13.13 -0.86
CA ASP A 172 10.48 -11.91 -0.22
C ASP A 172 10.79 -10.66 -1.07
N HIS A 173 10.06 -10.50 -2.15
CA HIS A 173 10.14 -9.33 -3.03
C HIS A 173 8.76 -8.94 -3.52
N GLN A 174 8.46 -7.64 -3.47
CA GLN A 174 7.12 -7.11 -3.76
C GLN A 174 6.62 -7.39 -5.19
N SER A 175 7.53 -7.58 -6.14
CA SER A 175 7.15 -7.89 -7.54
C SER A 175 6.74 -9.34 -7.78
N ASP A 176 6.86 -10.23 -6.80
CA ASP A 176 6.59 -11.64 -6.98
C ASP A 176 5.33 -12.06 -6.23
N GLU A 177 4.25 -12.19 -6.97
CA GLU A 177 2.95 -12.63 -6.48
C GLU A 177 2.62 -14.01 -7.06
N PRO A 178 2.35 -15.04 -6.23
CA PRO A 178 2.02 -16.37 -6.71
C PRO A 178 0.77 -16.33 -7.60
N ASN A 179 0.92 -16.65 -8.87
CA ASN A 179 -0.13 -16.56 -9.90
C ASN A 179 -1.38 -17.42 -9.60
N MET A 180 -1.23 -18.47 -8.79
CA MET A 180 -2.30 -19.38 -8.37
C MET A 180 -2.63 -19.25 -6.87
N GLY A 181 -2.31 -18.10 -6.29
CA GLY A 181 -2.62 -17.79 -4.90
C GLY A 181 -1.84 -18.64 -3.89
N ALA A 182 -2.49 -18.95 -2.77
CA ALA A 182 -1.86 -19.68 -1.68
C ALA A 182 -2.85 -20.52 -0.89
N THR A 183 -2.33 -21.46 -0.12
CA THR A 183 -3.05 -22.18 0.94
C THR A 183 -2.38 -21.86 2.28
N LEU A 184 -3.15 -21.41 3.26
CA LEU A 184 -2.69 -21.11 4.60
C LEU A 184 -3.36 -22.05 5.61
N SER A 185 -2.59 -22.91 6.27
CA SER A 185 -3.02 -23.84 7.30
C SER A 185 -2.50 -23.37 8.65
N VAL A 186 -3.41 -23.00 9.56
CA VAL A 186 -3.05 -22.45 10.88
C VAL A 186 -3.60 -23.34 11.97
N ARG A 187 -2.72 -23.84 12.84
CA ARG A 187 -3.13 -24.55 14.04
C ARG A 187 -3.49 -23.58 15.14
N ALA A 188 -4.58 -23.84 15.84
CA ALA A 188 -5.05 -23.04 16.96
C ALA A 188 -5.65 -23.94 18.04
N ASP A 189 -5.59 -23.50 19.29
CA ASP A 189 -6.19 -24.21 20.42
C ASP A 189 -7.72 -24.36 20.24
N LYS A 190 -8.30 -25.31 20.98
CA LYS A 190 -9.72 -25.68 20.85
C LYS A 190 -10.70 -24.50 20.98
N ASP A 191 -10.36 -23.52 21.80
CA ASP A 191 -11.21 -22.36 22.12
C ASP A 191 -10.87 -21.14 21.26
N GLN A 192 -10.02 -21.32 20.23
CA GLN A 192 -9.58 -20.29 19.30
C GLN A 192 -10.03 -20.58 17.88
N VAL A 193 -10.15 -19.52 17.13
CA VAL A 193 -10.38 -19.54 15.69
C VAL A 193 -9.15 -18.94 15.01
N ALA A 194 -8.65 -19.61 13.97
CA ALA A 194 -7.66 -19.04 13.09
C ALA A 194 -8.31 -18.57 11.79
N VAL A 195 -8.09 -17.31 11.43
CA VAL A 195 -8.60 -16.68 10.21
C VAL A 195 -7.44 -16.35 9.29
N GLY A 196 -7.60 -16.60 8.00
CA GLY A 196 -6.65 -16.25 6.95
C GLY A 196 -7.31 -15.55 5.76
N ASN A 197 -6.50 -15.22 4.78
CA ASN A 197 -6.95 -14.66 3.50
C ASN A 197 -7.77 -15.69 2.71
N GLY A 198 -8.53 -15.27 1.71
CA GLY A 198 -9.32 -16.16 0.87
C GLY A 198 -10.52 -16.76 1.59
N ARG A 199 -10.84 -18.02 1.30
CA ARG A 199 -12.00 -18.73 1.86
C ARG A 199 -11.59 -19.88 2.74
N LEU A 200 -12.35 -20.11 3.83
CA LEU A 200 -12.18 -21.30 4.64
C LEU A 200 -12.50 -22.54 3.80
N LYS A 201 -11.51 -23.39 3.59
CA LYS A 201 -11.61 -24.62 2.84
C LYS A 201 -11.96 -25.80 3.73
N GLU A 202 -11.30 -25.88 4.88
CA GLU A 202 -11.41 -27.04 5.77
C GLU A 202 -11.06 -26.65 7.21
N LYS A 203 -11.64 -27.37 8.16
CA LYS A 203 -11.28 -27.35 9.58
C LYS A 203 -11.01 -28.78 10.04
N VAL A 204 -9.78 -29.07 10.43
CA VAL A 204 -9.34 -30.40 10.85
C VAL A 204 -9.21 -30.43 12.37
N LEU A 205 -9.99 -31.28 13.04
CA LEU A 205 -9.91 -31.50 14.49
C LEU A 205 -8.80 -32.55 14.80
N HIS A 206 -7.91 -32.22 15.75
CA HIS A 206 -6.87 -33.13 16.22
C HIS A 206 -7.24 -33.84 17.53
N ALA A 207 -6.50 -34.94 17.83
CA ALA A 207 -6.76 -35.75 19.02
C ALA A 207 -6.58 -34.99 20.36
N ASP A 208 -5.74 -33.95 20.36
CA ASP A 208 -5.52 -33.04 21.48
C ASP A 208 -6.57 -31.91 21.58
N GLN A 209 -7.61 -31.98 20.77
CA GLN A 209 -8.70 -31.01 20.64
C GLN A 209 -8.32 -29.67 19.99
N SER A 210 -7.05 -29.47 19.55
CA SER A 210 -6.70 -28.33 18.70
C SER A 210 -7.33 -28.47 17.31
N ASN A 211 -7.39 -27.39 16.56
CA ASN A 211 -7.91 -27.39 15.19
C ASN A 211 -6.88 -26.82 14.23
N THR A 212 -6.75 -27.38 13.05
CA THR A 212 -6.12 -26.71 11.90
C THR A 212 -7.19 -26.10 11.02
N TRP A 213 -7.07 -24.80 10.80
CA TRP A 213 -7.94 -24.03 9.90
C TRP A 213 -7.21 -23.86 8.58
N VAL A 214 -7.78 -24.37 7.48
CA VAL A 214 -7.18 -24.33 6.13
C VAL A 214 -7.93 -23.28 5.30
N TRP A 215 -7.21 -22.26 4.89
CA TRP A 215 -7.72 -21.17 4.04
C TRP A 215 -7.14 -21.28 2.65
N GLU A 216 -7.94 -21.08 1.62
CA GLU A 216 -7.56 -21.10 0.21
C GLU A 216 -7.73 -19.73 -0.42
N ILE A 217 -6.65 -19.20 -0.95
CA ILE A 217 -6.58 -17.96 -1.71
C ILE A 217 -6.44 -18.34 -3.17
N LYS A 218 -7.37 -17.90 -4.02
CA LYS A 218 -7.40 -18.26 -5.45
C LYS A 218 -6.76 -17.21 -6.34
N ASN A 219 -6.81 -15.96 -5.94
CA ASN A 219 -6.24 -14.86 -6.70
C ASN A 219 -4.75 -14.68 -6.38
N PRO A 220 -3.95 -14.07 -7.27
CA PRO A 220 -2.61 -13.62 -6.93
C PRO A 220 -2.63 -12.79 -5.65
N ILE A 221 -1.61 -12.94 -4.81
CA ILE A 221 -1.52 -12.26 -3.53
C ILE A 221 -0.07 -11.93 -3.20
N ASN A 222 0.21 -10.71 -2.78
CA ASN A 222 1.55 -10.36 -2.34
C ASN A 222 1.93 -11.08 -1.04
N ASN A 223 3.19 -11.45 -0.93
CA ASN A 223 3.71 -12.25 0.20
C ASN A 223 3.37 -11.66 1.57
N TYR A 224 3.50 -10.35 1.74
CA TYR A 224 3.25 -9.70 3.03
C TYR A 224 1.77 -9.73 3.44
N ASN A 225 0.88 -9.93 2.48
CA ASN A 225 -0.56 -10.03 2.72
C ASN A 225 -1.01 -11.39 3.24
N ILE A 226 -0.21 -12.45 3.05
CA ILE A 226 -0.55 -13.79 3.56
C ILE A 226 -0.29 -13.81 5.06
N VAL A 227 -1.36 -13.77 5.86
CA VAL A 227 -1.22 -13.63 7.33
C VAL A 227 -2.26 -14.44 8.10
N PRO A 228 -1.88 -15.02 9.26
CA PRO A 228 -2.80 -15.61 10.19
C PRO A 228 -3.32 -14.57 11.21
N TYR A 229 -4.58 -14.73 11.62
CA TYR A 229 -5.17 -14.10 12.79
C TYR A 229 -5.69 -15.20 13.72
N ILE A 230 -5.37 -15.16 15.00
CA ILE A 230 -5.79 -16.18 15.96
C ILE A 230 -6.36 -15.49 17.19
N GLY A 231 -7.58 -15.87 17.54
CA GLY A 231 -8.28 -15.27 18.67
C GLY A 231 -9.60 -15.97 18.98
N SER A 232 -10.30 -15.51 20.01
CA SER A 232 -11.64 -16.00 20.36
C SER A 232 -12.70 -15.30 19.50
N TYR A 233 -12.64 -15.56 18.19
CA TYR A 233 -13.50 -14.91 17.20
C TYR A 233 -14.87 -15.55 17.09
N VAL A 234 -15.84 -14.72 16.75
CA VAL A 234 -17.13 -15.10 16.18
C VAL A 234 -17.26 -14.52 14.79
N GLN A 235 -17.97 -15.22 13.93
CA GLN A 235 -18.25 -14.79 12.56
C GLN A 235 -19.59 -14.06 12.48
N ILE A 236 -19.60 -12.97 11.71
CA ILE A 236 -20.79 -12.29 11.23
C ILE A 236 -20.78 -12.44 9.71
N GLU A 237 -21.82 -13.03 9.16
CA GLU A 237 -21.97 -13.24 7.72
C GLU A 237 -22.93 -12.20 7.14
N ASP A 238 -22.56 -11.66 5.97
CA ASP A 238 -23.38 -10.75 5.19
C ASP A 238 -23.05 -10.94 3.70
N ASP A 239 -23.77 -10.27 2.81
CA ASP A 239 -23.54 -10.33 1.38
C ASP A 239 -23.76 -8.98 0.71
N TYR A 240 -23.11 -8.78 -0.41
CA TYR A 240 -23.21 -7.58 -1.22
C TYR A 240 -23.35 -7.95 -2.70
N THR A 241 -24.42 -7.46 -3.34
CA THR A 241 -24.55 -7.58 -4.80
C THR A 241 -23.87 -6.39 -5.45
N GLY A 242 -22.73 -6.64 -6.09
CA GLY A 242 -21.95 -5.60 -6.74
C GLY A 242 -22.50 -5.15 -8.09
N GLU A 243 -21.85 -4.19 -8.72
CA GLU A 243 -22.29 -3.59 -9.99
C GLU A 243 -22.39 -4.61 -11.14
N SER A 244 -21.60 -5.67 -11.10
CA SER A 244 -21.64 -6.77 -12.09
C SER A 244 -22.83 -7.73 -11.90
N GLY A 245 -23.62 -7.55 -10.87
CA GLY A 245 -24.68 -8.48 -10.45
C GLY A 245 -24.17 -9.74 -9.75
N LYS A 246 -22.85 -9.87 -9.54
CA LYS A 246 -22.27 -10.95 -8.75
C LYS A 246 -22.48 -10.70 -7.27
N ASN A 247 -22.68 -11.77 -6.52
CA ASN A 247 -22.76 -11.73 -5.06
C ASN A 247 -21.35 -11.86 -4.45
N LEU A 248 -20.96 -10.89 -3.60
CA LEU A 248 -19.74 -10.91 -2.81
C LEU A 248 -20.10 -11.32 -1.38
N SER A 249 -19.50 -12.41 -0.89
CA SER A 249 -19.64 -12.76 0.53
C SER A 249 -18.84 -11.80 1.40
N LEU A 250 -19.50 -11.24 2.40
CA LEU A 250 -18.89 -10.40 3.43
C LEU A 250 -18.79 -11.20 4.72
N ASN A 251 -17.61 -11.29 5.30
CA ASN A 251 -17.40 -12.06 6.52
C ASN A 251 -16.60 -11.21 7.51
N TYR A 252 -17.20 -10.98 8.68
CA TYR A 252 -16.53 -10.20 9.72
C TYR A 252 -16.18 -11.12 10.89
N TRP A 253 -14.89 -11.22 11.18
CA TRP A 253 -14.37 -12.02 12.28
C TRP A 253 -13.96 -11.09 13.40
N VAL A 254 -14.69 -11.13 14.50
CA VAL A 254 -14.54 -10.19 15.60
C VAL A 254 -14.50 -10.95 16.94
N LEU A 255 -13.84 -10.37 17.94
CA LEU A 255 -13.84 -10.94 19.27
C LEU A 255 -15.30 -11.04 19.79
N ASP A 256 -15.64 -12.14 20.41
CA ASP A 256 -17.01 -12.53 20.77
C ASP A 256 -17.79 -11.42 21.51
N TYR A 257 -17.12 -10.70 22.42
CA TYR A 257 -17.72 -9.59 23.18
C TYR A 257 -17.88 -8.28 22.39
N ASN A 258 -17.32 -8.20 21.19
CA ASN A 258 -17.46 -7.01 20.33
C ASN A 258 -18.48 -7.17 19.20
N LYS A 259 -19.14 -8.35 19.09
CA LYS A 259 -20.09 -8.66 18.01
C LYS A 259 -21.09 -7.54 17.74
N SER A 260 -21.80 -7.07 18.78
CA SER A 260 -22.83 -6.03 18.61
C SER A 260 -22.29 -4.66 18.19
N LYS A 261 -21.02 -4.34 18.56
CA LYS A 261 -20.37 -3.11 18.09
C LYS A 261 -20.03 -3.23 16.59
N ALA A 262 -19.51 -4.40 16.21
CA ALA A 262 -19.15 -4.72 14.84
C ALA A 262 -20.37 -4.69 13.91
N GLU A 263 -21.47 -5.34 14.29
CA GLU A 263 -22.71 -5.34 13.51
C GLU A 263 -23.16 -3.92 13.16
N LYS A 264 -23.09 -2.99 14.12
CA LYS A 264 -23.44 -1.59 13.89
C LYS A 264 -22.40 -0.83 13.03
N GLN A 265 -21.10 -1.00 13.34
CA GLN A 265 -20.04 -0.23 12.68
C GLN A 265 -19.89 -0.64 11.22
N PHE A 266 -20.03 -1.92 10.92
CA PHE A 266 -19.81 -2.48 9.60
C PHE A 266 -21.01 -2.31 8.64
N GLU A 267 -22.10 -1.69 9.09
CA GLU A 267 -23.14 -1.17 8.18
C GLU A 267 -22.57 -0.22 7.12
N GLN A 268 -21.40 0.36 7.38
CA GLN A 268 -20.68 1.24 6.45
C GLN A 268 -20.05 0.50 5.26
N VAL A 269 -19.85 -0.82 5.34
CA VAL A 269 -19.15 -1.60 4.28
C VAL A 269 -19.89 -1.54 2.95
N LYS A 270 -21.20 -1.78 2.91
CA LYS A 270 -21.96 -1.81 1.65
C LYS A 270 -22.00 -0.45 0.93
N PRO A 271 -22.29 0.68 1.60
CA PRO A 271 -22.18 2.00 0.97
C PRO A 271 -20.79 2.32 0.46
N MET A 272 -19.74 1.91 1.19
CA MET A 272 -18.35 2.07 0.77
C MET A 272 -18.03 1.26 -0.48
N LEU A 273 -18.35 -0.05 -0.49
CA LEU A 273 -18.14 -0.91 -1.67
C LEU A 273 -18.87 -0.37 -2.91
N ASN A 274 -20.11 0.07 -2.74
CA ASN A 274 -20.87 0.68 -3.84
C ASN A 274 -20.19 1.94 -4.39
N CYS A 275 -19.64 2.79 -3.52
CA CYS A 275 -18.88 3.96 -3.94
C CYS A 275 -17.60 3.56 -4.68
N PHE A 276 -16.82 2.62 -4.15
CA PHE A 276 -15.55 2.19 -4.73
C PHE A 276 -15.74 1.45 -6.04
N GLU A 277 -16.72 0.55 -6.15
CA GLU A 277 -17.05 -0.08 -7.43
C GLU A 277 -17.49 0.95 -8.49
N ASN A 278 -18.23 1.98 -8.09
CA ASN A 278 -18.62 3.06 -9.00
C ASN A 278 -17.39 3.83 -9.55
N TRP A 279 -16.39 4.11 -8.72
CA TRP A 279 -15.21 4.86 -9.12
C TRP A 279 -14.10 4.02 -9.74
N PHE A 280 -13.88 2.81 -9.26
CA PHE A 280 -12.72 1.98 -9.58
C PHE A 280 -13.04 0.74 -10.39
N GLY A 281 -14.33 0.36 -10.50
CA GLY A 281 -14.78 -0.89 -11.10
C GLY A 281 -15.03 -1.98 -10.06
N PRO A 282 -15.47 -3.17 -10.50
CA PRO A 282 -15.85 -4.27 -9.62
C PRO A 282 -14.77 -4.59 -8.59
N TYR A 283 -15.20 -5.02 -7.39
CA TYR A 283 -14.29 -5.55 -6.37
C TYR A 283 -13.39 -6.65 -6.98
N PRO A 284 -12.06 -6.58 -6.78
CA PRO A 284 -11.16 -7.42 -7.57
C PRO A 284 -11.09 -8.89 -7.13
N PHE A 285 -11.51 -9.23 -5.91
CA PHE A 285 -11.28 -10.54 -5.29
C PHE A 285 -12.59 -11.28 -4.94
N TYR A 286 -13.56 -11.30 -5.86
CA TYR A 286 -14.85 -11.98 -5.64
C TYR A 286 -14.70 -13.46 -5.27
N ASP A 287 -13.69 -14.14 -5.81
CA ASP A 287 -13.46 -15.57 -5.54
C ASP A 287 -12.94 -15.81 -4.11
N ASP A 288 -12.24 -14.85 -3.54
CA ASP A 288 -11.69 -14.90 -2.18
C ASP A 288 -12.61 -14.29 -1.12
N GLY A 289 -13.60 -13.49 -1.55
CA GLY A 289 -14.54 -12.81 -0.67
C GLY A 289 -13.92 -11.57 0.00
N PHE A 290 -14.72 -10.87 0.78
CA PHE A 290 -14.30 -9.70 1.56
C PHE A 290 -14.40 -10.01 3.05
N LYS A 291 -13.32 -9.78 3.79
CA LYS A 291 -13.31 -9.95 5.25
C LYS A 291 -12.73 -8.73 5.96
N LEU A 292 -13.35 -8.41 7.10
CA LEU A 292 -12.73 -7.60 8.14
C LEU A 292 -12.41 -8.53 9.32
N VAL A 293 -11.17 -8.49 9.78
CA VAL A 293 -10.73 -9.31 10.92
C VAL A 293 -10.28 -8.36 12.03
N GLU A 294 -10.95 -8.41 13.18
CA GLU A 294 -10.54 -7.62 14.34
C GLU A 294 -9.13 -8.02 14.76
N ALA A 295 -8.21 -7.06 14.77
CA ALA A 295 -6.78 -7.27 14.99
C ALA A 295 -6.26 -6.50 16.19
N PRO A 296 -5.19 -6.98 16.87
CA PRO A 296 -4.55 -6.29 18.00
C PRO A 296 -3.71 -5.07 17.57
N HIS A 297 -3.92 -4.56 16.38
CA HIS A 297 -3.26 -3.36 15.82
C HIS A 297 -4.26 -2.54 15.02
N LEU A 298 -3.89 -1.33 14.61
CA LEU A 298 -4.83 -0.33 14.09
C LEU A 298 -5.54 -0.78 12.80
N GLY A 299 -4.80 -1.21 11.81
CA GLY A 299 -5.28 -1.64 10.50
C GLY A 299 -4.13 -2.10 9.64
N MET A 300 -4.42 -2.85 8.59
CA MET A 300 -3.51 -3.28 7.54
C MET A 300 -4.31 -3.87 6.38
N GLU A 301 -3.87 -3.61 5.17
CA GLU A 301 -4.56 -3.93 3.92
C GLU A 301 -4.45 -5.40 3.49
N HIS A 302 -4.34 -6.34 4.40
CA HIS A 302 -4.19 -7.76 4.05
C HIS A 302 -5.30 -8.23 3.11
N GLN A 303 -4.95 -8.54 1.86
CA GLN A 303 -5.87 -8.88 0.78
C GLN A 303 -6.96 -9.86 1.22
N SER A 304 -8.22 -9.55 1.00
CA SER A 304 -9.39 -10.35 1.36
C SER A 304 -9.51 -10.75 2.86
N ALA A 305 -8.67 -10.20 3.73
CA ALA A 305 -8.67 -10.42 5.19
C ALA A 305 -8.14 -9.19 5.93
N ILE A 306 -8.74 -8.04 5.64
CA ILE A 306 -8.33 -6.72 6.12
C ILE A 306 -8.30 -6.69 7.65
N ALA A 307 -7.16 -6.26 8.21
CA ALA A 307 -7.02 -6.07 9.65
C ALA A 307 -7.81 -4.82 10.11
N TYR A 308 -8.59 -4.97 11.16
CA TYR A 308 -9.39 -3.91 11.71
C TYR A 308 -9.15 -3.72 13.22
N GLY A 309 -8.67 -2.56 13.63
CA GLY A 309 -8.41 -2.24 15.04
C GLY A 309 -8.77 -0.80 15.43
N ASN A 310 -9.70 -0.17 14.72
CA ASN A 310 -10.15 1.21 14.99
C ASN A 310 -11.09 1.33 16.22
N GLY A 311 -11.34 0.24 16.92
CA GLY A 311 -12.17 0.23 18.14
C GLY A 311 -13.64 0.55 17.90
N TYR A 312 -14.14 0.32 16.68
CA TYR A 312 -15.52 0.60 16.27
C TYR A 312 -15.89 2.08 16.39
N MET A 313 -14.96 2.95 16.02
CA MET A 313 -15.13 4.41 16.05
C MET A 313 -15.04 5.00 14.64
N ASN A 314 -15.86 6.01 14.38
CA ASN A 314 -15.66 6.85 13.20
C ASN A 314 -14.42 7.73 13.34
N GLY A 315 -13.83 8.15 12.20
CA GLY A 315 -12.55 8.83 12.15
C GLY A 315 -11.36 7.92 12.48
N TYR A 316 -10.18 8.48 12.56
CA TYR A 316 -8.95 7.79 12.95
C TYR A 316 -8.89 7.70 14.48
N ARG A 317 -9.34 6.58 15.06
CA ARG A 317 -9.51 6.43 16.53
C ARG A 317 -10.30 7.60 17.14
N GLY A 318 -11.40 7.99 16.49
CA GLY A 318 -12.25 9.09 16.93
C GLY A 318 -11.76 10.50 16.56
N ARG A 319 -10.63 10.64 15.86
CA ARG A 319 -10.09 11.93 15.40
C ARG A 319 -10.44 12.18 13.94
N ASP A 320 -10.63 13.45 13.61
CA ASP A 320 -10.72 13.91 12.23
C ASP A 320 -9.34 14.37 11.77
N LEU A 321 -8.70 13.62 10.89
CA LEU A 321 -7.37 13.98 10.36
C LEU A 321 -7.43 15.24 9.48
N SER A 322 -8.58 15.53 8.88
CA SER A 322 -8.75 16.69 8.01
C SER A 322 -9.12 17.99 8.76
N GLU A 323 -9.50 17.88 10.03
CA GLU A 323 -10.06 18.98 10.83
C GLU A 323 -11.30 19.69 10.22
N SER A 324 -11.84 19.15 9.12
CA SER A 324 -13.01 19.70 8.41
C SER A 324 -14.35 19.31 9.05
N GLY A 325 -14.36 18.33 9.94
CA GLY A 325 -15.53 17.70 10.51
C GLY A 325 -16.05 16.49 9.70
N TRP A 326 -15.63 16.31 8.44
CA TRP A 326 -16.08 15.24 7.57
C TRP A 326 -15.44 13.90 7.90
N GLY A 327 -14.16 13.89 8.28
CA GLY A 327 -13.43 12.66 8.64
C GLY A 327 -13.97 11.94 9.87
N LYS A 328 -14.89 12.53 10.65
CA LYS A 328 -15.60 11.87 11.77
C LYS A 328 -16.92 11.24 11.36
N LYS A 329 -17.31 11.30 10.10
CA LYS A 329 -18.60 10.80 9.62
C LYS A 329 -18.55 9.34 9.19
N TRP A 330 -17.38 8.78 9.00
CA TRP A 330 -17.12 7.41 8.56
C TRP A 330 -15.88 6.84 9.29
N ASP A 331 -15.73 5.52 9.27
CA ASP A 331 -14.62 4.79 9.90
C ASP A 331 -13.38 4.83 9.02
N PHE A 332 -12.33 5.51 9.48
CA PHE A 332 -11.11 5.73 8.70
C PHE A 332 -10.43 4.41 8.30
N ILE A 333 -10.22 3.50 9.25
CA ILE A 333 -9.50 2.24 8.98
C ILE A 333 -10.32 1.34 8.06
N LEU A 334 -11.63 1.22 8.29
CA LEU A 334 -12.49 0.46 7.41
C LEU A 334 -12.38 0.96 5.96
N VAL A 335 -12.39 2.27 5.75
CA VAL A 335 -12.39 2.90 4.43
C VAL A 335 -11.03 2.82 3.76
N HIS A 336 -9.98 3.21 4.48
CA HIS A 336 -8.61 3.23 3.98
C HIS A 336 -8.15 1.83 3.59
N GLU A 337 -8.19 0.89 4.52
CA GLU A 337 -7.71 -0.48 4.28
C GLU A 337 -8.54 -1.21 3.20
N SER A 338 -9.84 -0.90 3.08
CA SER A 338 -10.65 -1.45 1.99
C SER A 338 -10.32 -0.83 0.62
N GLY A 339 -9.87 0.41 0.57
CA GLY A 339 -9.42 1.06 -0.67
C GLY A 339 -8.21 0.37 -1.29
N HIS A 340 -7.36 -0.20 -0.45
CA HIS A 340 -6.20 -0.96 -0.87
C HIS A 340 -6.53 -2.23 -1.66
N GLU A 341 -7.75 -2.77 -1.56
CA GLU A 341 -8.15 -3.90 -2.41
C GLU A 341 -8.03 -3.56 -3.91
N TRP A 342 -8.25 -2.30 -4.31
CA TRP A 342 -8.03 -1.82 -5.68
C TRP A 342 -6.61 -1.33 -5.94
N PHE A 343 -5.96 -0.68 -4.93
CA PHE A 343 -4.62 -0.07 -5.07
C PHE A 343 -3.71 -0.55 -3.94
N GLY A 344 -2.83 -1.48 -4.25
CA GLY A 344 -1.99 -2.19 -3.30
C GLY A 344 -2.14 -3.70 -3.46
N ASN A 345 -3.37 -4.21 -3.54
CA ASN A 345 -3.66 -5.63 -3.71
C ASN A 345 -3.94 -6.00 -5.18
N ASN A 346 -4.92 -5.33 -5.85
CA ASN A 346 -5.18 -5.57 -7.26
C ASN A 346 -4.09 -5.00 -8.18
N ILE A 347 -3.67 -3.78 -7.91
CA ILE A 347 -2.57 -3.12 -8.59
C ILE A 347 -1.44 -2.93 -7.57
N THR A 348 -0.42 -3.78 -7.65
CA THR A 348 0.72 -3.78 -6.74
C THR A 348 1.93 -3.15 -7.41
N THR A 349 2.73 -2.38 -6.70
CA THR A 349 3.99 -1.86 -7.24
C THR A 349 5.09 -2.92 -7.19
N ARG A 350 5.96 -2.97 -8.23
CA ARG A 350 7.10 -3.91 -8.26
C ARG A 350 8.19 -3.56 -7.27
N ASP A 351 8.28 -2.29 -6.91
CA ASP A 351 9.32 -1.78 -6.04
C ASP A 351 8.69 -0.90 -4.95
N ILE A 352 9.21 -1.01 -3.75
CA ILE A 352 8.75 -0.23 -2.59
C ILE A 352 8.95 1.29 -2.79
N ALA A 353 9.83 1.69 -3.72
CA ALA A 353 9.99 3.10 -4.11
C ALA A 353 8.71 3.72 -4.67
N ASP A 354 7.82 2.90 -5.24
CA ASP A 354 6.61 3.33 -5.95
C ASP A 354 5.33 3.30 -5.09
N MET A 355 5.44 3.14 -3.78
CA MET A 355 4.32 2.96 -2.85
C MET A 355 3.26 4.06 -2.90
N TRP A 356 3.54 5.22 -3.51
CA TRP A 356 2.52 6.26 -3.71
C TRP A 356 1.32 5.79 -4.55
N VAL A 357 1.52 4.76 -5.39
CA VAL A 357 0.43 4.14 -6.17
C VAL A 357 -0.55 3.43 -5.23
N HIS A 358 -0.03 2.76 -4.19
CA HIS A 358 -0.87 2.18 -3.16
C HIS A 358 -1.53 3.28 -2.34
N GLU A 359 -0.74 4.12 -1.69
CA GLU A 359 -1.17 5.03 -0.66
C GLU A 359 -1.89 6.28 -1.18
N GLY A 360 -1.41 6.83 -2.30
CA GLY A 360 -1.98 8.04 -2.88
C GLY A 360 -3.38 7.84 -3.45
N PHE A 361 -3.61 6.72 -4.16
CA PHE A 361 -4.94 6.38 -4.67
C PHE A 361 -5.87 5.92 -3.54
N THR A 362 -5.36 5.15 -2.59
CA THR A 362 -6.16 4.72 -1.42
C THR A 362 -6.56 5.90 -0.55
N SER A 363 -5.65 6.82 -0.23
CA SER A 363 -6.02 8.06 0.47
C SER A 363 -6.99 8.93 -0.35
N TYR A 364 -6.95 8.85 -1.69
CA TYR A 364 -7.95 9.52 -2.52
C TYR A 364 -9.32 8.83 -2.47
N SER A 365 -9.38 7.52 -2.22
CA SER A 365 -10.64 6.80 -2.02
C SER A 365 -11.46 7.33 -0.83
N GLU A 366 -10.79 7.80 0.23
CA GLU A 366 -11.41 8.49 1.37
C GLU A 366 -12.16 9.76 0.93
N THR A 367 -11.51 10.55 0.04
CA THR A 367 -12.11 11.74 -0.55
C THR A 367 -13.32 11.37 -1.43
N LEU A 368 -13.21 10.32 -2.23
CA LEU A 368 -14.30 9.84 -3.08
C LEU A 368 -15.47 9.29 -2.27
N LEU A 369 -15.21 8.57 -1.18
CA LEU A 369 -16.27 8.15 -0.26
C LEU A 369 -16.97 9.36 0.36
N THR A 370 -16.20 10.35 0.80
CA THR A 370 -16.77 11.59 1.34
C THR A 370 -17.65 12.29 0.29
N GLU A 371 -17.27 12.25 -0.99
CA GLU A 371 -18.10 12.75 -2.11
C GLU A 371 -19.38 11.95 -2.29
N CYS A 372 -19.29 10.61 -2.29
CA CYS A 372 -20.45 9.72 -2.43
C CYS A 372 -21.49 9.94 -1.33
N LEU A 373 -21.04 10.16 -0.10
CA LEU A 373 -21.91 10.28 1.07
C LEU A 373 -22.43 11.70 1.31
N PHE A 374 -21.63 12.72 1.04
CA PHE A 374 -21.89 14.11 1.47
C PHE A 374 -21.73 15.14 0.35
N GLY A 375 -21.35 14.71 -0.84
CA GLY A 375 -21.21 15.57 -2.02
C GLY A 375 -19.84 16.23 -2.17
N LYS A 376 -19.62 16.79 -3.35
CA LYS A 376 -18.32 17.30 -3.83
C LYS A 376 -17.69 18.37 -2.92
N LYS A 377 -18.52 19.24 -2.33
CA LYS A 377 -18.02 20.27 -1.41
C LYS A 377 -17.37 19.65 -0.16
N ALA A 378 -18.02 18.67 0.45
CA ALA A 378 -17.52 17.97 1.62
C ALA A 378 -16.19 17.24 1.31
N ALA A 379 -16.11 16.60 0.14
CA ALA A 379 -14.92 15.93 -0.35
C ALA A 379 -13.74 16.91 -0.52
N ASN A 380 -13.99 18.07 -1.13
CA ASN A 380 -12.96 19.10 -1.29
C ASN A 380 -12.47 19.65 0.06
N GLU A 381 -13.38 19.89 0.99
CA GLU A 381 -13.02 20.37 2.35
C GLU A 381 -12.20 19.32 3.11
N TYR A 382 -12.56 18.03 2.99
CA TYR A 382 -11.79 16.93 3.56
C TYR A 382 -10.37 16.87 2.97
N LEU A 383 -10.25 16.84 1.65
CA LEU A 383 -8.96 16.79 0.96
C LEU A 383 -8.07 17.99 1.29
N GLN A 384 -8.64 19.20 1.33
CA GLN A 384 -7.90 20.41 1.67
C GLN A 384 -7.40 20.36 3.12
N GLY A 385 -8.19 19.78 4.01
CA GLY A 385 -7.81 19.62 5.41
C GLY A 385 -6.62 18.69 5.61
N ILE A 386 -6.58 17.53 4.97
CA ILE A 386 -5.46 16.58 5.10
C ILE A 386 -4.12 17.10 4.55
N ARG A 387 -4.11 18.23 3.81
CA ARG A 387 -2.87 18.91 3.39
C ARG A 387 -2.02 19.38 4.57
N LEU A 388 -2.61 19.60 5.72
CA LEU A 388 -1.88 19.98 6.94
C LEU A 388 -0.94 18.87 7.43
N LEU A 389 -1.12 17.66 6.94
CA LEU A 389 -0.30 16.49 7.28
C LEU A 389 0.88 16.28 6.31
N ILE A 390 0.99 17.10 5.26
CA ILE A 390 2.08 17.00 4.28
C ILE A 390 3.34 17.67 4.85
N ASN A 391 4.45 16.94 4.88
CA ASN A 391 5.72 17.37 5.47
C ASN A 391 6.72 17.92 4.45
N ASN A 392 6.70 17.45 3.21
CA ASN A 392 7.71 17.75 2.17
C ASN A 392 9.14 17.55 2.66
N ASP A 393 9.40 16.47 3.41
CA ASP A 393 10.68 16.14 4.04
C ASP A 393 11.69 15.55 3.06
N LYS A 394 11.23 14.67 2.16
CA LYS A 394 12.01 14.02 1.10
C LYS A 394 11.09 13.67 -0.09
N PRO A 395 11.64 13.32 -1.27
CA PRO A 395 10.83 12.85 -2.39
C PRO A 395 9.95 11.66 -2.02
N ILE A 396 8.78 11.58 -2.66
CA ILE A 396 7.84 10.46 -2.48
C ILE A 396 8.41 9.19 -3.11
N ILE A 397 8.94 9.29 -4.33
CA ILE A 397 9.64 8.17 -4.98
C ILE A 397 11.04 8.06 -4.40
N ALA A 398 11.36 6.89 -3.86
CA ALA A 398 12.66 6.56 -3.28
C ALA A 398 13.66 6.05 -4.33
N GLU A 399 14.81 5.56 -3.85
CA GLU A 399 15.78 4.83 -4.66
C GLU A 399 15.24 3.44 -4.97
N TYR A 400 15.33 3.02 -6.24
CA TYR A 400 14.89 1.69 -6.69
C TYR A 400 15.92 0.61 -6.37
N ASN A 401 15.45 -0.64 -6.29
CA ASN A 401 16.25 -1.84 -6.04
C ASN A 401 16.94 -1.86 -4.66
N VAL A 402 16.40 -1.12 -3.72
CA VAL A 402 16.82 -1.13 -2.32
C VAL A 402 15.60 -1.18 -1.43
N HIS A 403 15.74 -1.75 -0.25
CA HIS A 403 14.64 -1.89 0.69
C HIS A 403 14.44 -0.61 1.51
N GLN A 404 14.00 0.47 0.84
CA GLN A 404 13.74 1.75 1.48
C GLN A 404 12.58 2.50 0.81
N GLU A 405 11.58 2.84 1.58
CA GLU A 405 10.45 3.67 1.17
C GLU A 405 10.82 5.13 1.02
N GLY A 406 10.05 5.84 0.19
CA GLY A 406 10.08 7.28 0.06
C GLY A 406 9.45 8.00 1.26
N SER A 407 9.05 9.26 1.04
CA SER A 407 8.37 10.06 2.06
C SER A 407 7.01 9.50 2.42
N GLY A 408 6.62 9.60 3.70
CA GLY A 408 5.24 9.40 4.14
C GLY A 408 4.23 10.36 3.48
N ASP A 409 4.68 11.36 2.75
CA ASP A 409 3.84 12.21 1.90
C ASP A 409 3.18 11.44 0.73
N MET A 410 3.56 10.17 0.51
CA MET A 410 2.89 9.27 -0.43
C MET A 410 1.38 9.19 -0.20
N TYR A 411 0.91 9.30 1.04
CA TYR A 411 -0.51 9.38 1.41
C TYR A 411 -1.15 10.70 0.98
N TYR A 412 -0.89 11.76 1.68
CA TYR A 412 -1.65 13.02 1.58
C TYR A 412 -1.22 13.89 0.40
N LYS A 413 0.05 13.97 0.09
CA LYS A 413 0.53 14.66 -1.11
C LYS A 413 0.20 13.83 -2.37
N GLY A 414 0.29 12.49 -2.27
CA GLY A 414 -0.15 11.58 -3.33
C GLY A 414 -1.62 11.75 -3.67
N SER A 415 -2.52 11.75 -2.67
CA SER A 415 -3.97 11.96 -2.91
C SER A 415 -4.29 13.34 -3.46
N ASN A 416 -3.57 14.39 -3.03
CA ASN A 416 -3.70 15.73 -3.59
C ASN A 416 -3.22 15.79 -5.05
N LEU A 417 -2.19 15.04 -5.43
CA LEU A 417 -1.75 14.91 -6.82
C LEU A 417 -2.84 14.26 -7.68
N VAL A 418 -3.42 13.15 -7.24
CA VAL A 418 -4.54 12.48 -7.93
C VAL A 418 -5.73 13.44 -8.11
N HIS A 419 -6.03 14.23 -7.08
CA HIS A 419 -7.09 15.24 -7.15
C HIS A 419 -6.78 16.34 -8.17
N MET A 420 -5.55 16.87 -8.20
CA MET A 420 -5.15 17.87 -9.19
C MET A 420 -5.25 17.35 -10.63
N ILE A 421 -4.91 16.08 -10.87
CA ILE A 421 -5.11 15.41 -12.15
C ILE A 421 -6.60 15.44 -12.53
N ARG A 422 -7.50 15.08 -11.60
CA ARG A 422 -8.96 15.18 -11.81
C ARG A 422 -9.39 16.60 -12.14
N GLN A 423 -8.88 17.62 -11.41
CA GLN A 423 -9.20 19.02 -11.67
C GLN A 423 -8.72 19.47 -13.06
N MET A 424 -7.53 19.05 -13.50
CA MET A 424 -7.00 19.38 -14.81
C MET A 424 -7.75 18.69 -15.97
N ILE A 425 -8.22 17.46 -15.76
CA ILE A 425 -9.09 16.75 -16.70
C ILE A 425 -10.41 17.52 -16.84
N ASN A 426 -10.91 18.11 -15.75
CA ASN A 426 -12.12 18.93 -15.69
C ASN A 426 -13.37 18.26 -16.28
N ASP A 427 -13.43 16.95 -16.17
CA ASP A 427 -14.50 16.07 -16.62
C ASP A 427 -14.52 14.85 -15.70
N ASP A 428 -15.51 14.79 -14.80
CA ASP A 428 -15.59 13.72 -13.78
C ASP A 428 -15.89 12.36 -14.39
N ASP A 429 -16.68 12.29 -15.48
CA ASP A 429 -16.98 11.02 -16.14
C ASP A 429 -15.73 10.47 -16.83
N LYS A 430 -14.94 11.35 -17.46
CA LYS A 430 -13.65 10.98 -18.03
C LYS A 430 -12.65 10.51 -16.95
N PHE A 431 -12.53 11.23 -15.84
CA PHE A 431 -11.66 10.83 -14.74
C PHE A 431 -12.09 9.47 -14.16
N LYS A 432 -13.38 9.27 -13.95
CA LYS A 432 -13.96 7.99 -13.50
C LYS A 432 -13.66 6.87 -14.50
N SER A 433 -13.81 7.12 -15.81
CA SER A 433 -13.44 6.14 -16.82
C SER A 433 -11.95 5.76 -16.74
N ILE A 434 -11.06 6.74 -16.50
CA ILE A 434 -9.63 6.51 -16.38
C ILE A 434 -9.31 5.61 -15.16
N THR A 435 -9.88 5.89 -13.99
CA THR A 435 -9.64 5.09 -12.79
C THR A 435 -10.17 3.66 -12.91
N ARG A 436 -11.32 3.48 -13.57
CA ARG A 436 -11.89 2.16 -13.87
C ARG A 436 -11.07 1.39 -14.91
N ASP A 437 -10.66 2.06 -15.98
CA ASP A 437 -9.79 1.47 -17.01
C ASP A 437 -8.42 1.09 -16.45
N LEU A 438 -7.89 1.84 -15.49
CA LEU A 438 -6.64 1.56 -14.80
C LEU A 438 -6.73 0.21 -14.05
N ASN A 439 -7.77 0.03 -13.24
CA ASN A 439 -8.02 -1.22 -12.51
C ASN A 439 -8.32 -2.41 -13.45
N LYS A 440 -8.94 -2.17 -14.58
CA LYS A 440 -9.18 -3.20 -15.60
C LYS A 440 -7.91 -3.60 -16.35
N THR A 441 -7.07 -2.60 -16.70
CA THR A 441 -5.86 -2.84 -17.50
C THR A 441 -4.78 -3.53 -16.70
N PHE A 442 -4.60 -3.13 -15.46
CA PHE A 442 -3.60 -3.70 -14.54
C PHE A 442 -4.21 -4.67 -13.52
N TYR A 443 -5.31 -5.33 -13.89
CA TYR A 443 -6.01 -6.29 -13.04
C TYR A 443 -5.07 -7.42 -12.62
N HIS A 444 -4.87 -7.60 -11.31
CA HIS A 444 -3.96 -8.55 -10.70
C HIS A 444 -2.54 -8.50 -11.30
N GLN A 445 -1.99 -7.29 -11.40
CA GLN A 445 -0.65 -7.10 -11.97
C GLN A 445 0.23 -6.23 -11.08
N THR A 446 1.52 -6.53 -11.15
CA THR A 446 2.54 -5.65 -10.58
C THR A 446 2.96 -4.59 -11.59
N VAL A 447 3.08 -3.34 -11.15
CA VAL A 447 3.36 -2.17 -11.99
C VAL A 447 4.52 -1.33 -11.44
N SER A 448 5.03 -0.42 -12.27
CA SER A 448 5.89 0.68 -11.86
C SER A 448 5.13 2.00 -11.89
N SER A 449 5.63 3.00 -11.16
CA SER A 449 5.13 4.39 -11.21
C SER A 449 5.05 4.91 -12.64
N SER A 450 6.08 4.65 -13.45
CA SER A 450 6.14 5.11 -14.84
C SER A 450 5.04 4.52 -15.73
N GLU A 451 4.60 3.29 -15.49
CA GLU A 451 3.49 2.66 -16.23
C GLU A 451 2.16 3.34 -15.87
N ILE A 452 1.94 3.65 -14.59
CA ILE A 452 0.75 4.36 -14.11
C ILE A 452 0.72 5.80 -14.65
N GLU A 453 1.84 6.53 -14.54
CA GLU A 453 1.99 7.89 -15.07
C GLU A 453 1.69 7.94 -16.58
N LYS A 454 2.30 7.04 -17.35
CA LYS A 454 2.08 6.93 -18.80
C LYS A 454 0.62 6.61 -19.13
N PHE A 455 0.02 5.67 -18.43
CA PHE A 455 -1.39 5.31 -18.64
C PHE A 455 -2.33 6.51 -18.43
N ILE A 456 -2.13 7.27 -17.35
CA ILE A 456 -2.93 8.46 -17.06
C ILE A 456 -2.76 9.53 -18.15
N ILE A 457 -1.53 9.76 -18.62
CA ILE A 457 -1.24 10.70 -19.71
C ILE A 457 -1.94 10.28 -21.00
N GLU A 458 -1.80 9.02 -21.40
CA GLU A 458 -2.40 8.48 -22.62
C GLU A 458 -3.94 8.55 -22.60
N LYS A 459 -4.55 8.12 -21.50
CA LYS A 459 -6.00 8.09 -21.35
C LYS A 459 -6.62 9.49 -21.22
N SER A 460 -5.94 10.40 -20.56
CA SER A 460 -6.42 11.77 -20.40
C SER A 460 -6.19 12.63 -21.65
N GLY A 461 -5.12 12.34 -22.42
CA GLY A 461 -4.63 13.18 -23.50
C GLY A 461 -3.97 14.48 -23.00
N ILE A 462 -3.59 14.54 -21.72
CA ILE A 462 -2.94 15.70 -21.08
C ILE A 462 -1.55 15.27 -20.64
N ASP A 463 -0.53 16.04 -20.97
CA ASP A 463 0.83 15.79 -20.49
C ASP A 463 0.98 16.20 -19.02
N PHE A 464 1.01 15.22 -18.14
CA PHE A 464 1.25 15.37 -16.71
C PHE A 464 2.71 15.12 -16.31
N SER A 465 3.62 14.85 -17.24
CA SER A 465 4.99 14.42 -16.93
C SER A 465 5.71 15.35 -15.95
N LYS A 466 5.61 16.68 -16.18
CA LYS A 466 6.25 17.67 -15.31
C LYS A 466 5.53 17.86 -13.97
N ILE A 467 4.27 17.51 -13.89
CA ILE A 467 3.50 17.51 -12.66
C ILE A 467 3.91 16.31 -11.80
N PHE A 468 4.03 15.11 -12.39
CA PHE A 468 4.58 13.95 -11.70
C PHE A 468 6.03 14.20 -11.25
N ASP A 469 6.90 14.74 -12.11
CA ASP A 469 8.27 15.10 -11.72
C ASP A 469 8.30 16.02 -10.50
N GLN A 470 7.45 17.05 -10.48
CA GLN A 470 7.40 18.04 -9.39
C GLN A 470 6.95 17.43 -8.08
N TYR A 471 5.80 16.72 -8.07
CA TYR A 471 5.16 16.29 -6.84
C TYR A 471 5.70 14.97 -6.29
N LEU A 472 6.20 14.07 -7.16
CA LEU A 472 6.69 12.76 -6.73
C LEU A 472 8.20 12.73 -6.49
N ARG A 473 8.97 13.54 -7.26
CA ARG A 473 10.43 13.44 -7.29
C ARG A 473 11.14 14.63 -6.65
N THR A 474 10.38 15.64 -6.19
CA THR A 474 10.93 16.79 -5.44
C THR A 474 10.13 17.09 -4.17
N THR A 475 10.76 17.84 -3.27
CA THR A 475 10.09 18.40 -2.07
C THR A 475 9.52 19.79 -2.33
N ASP A 476 9.80 20.37 -3.49
CA ASP A 476 9.42 21.74 -3.84
C ASP A 476 7.93 21.84 -4.16
N ILE A 477 7.24 22.77 -3.50
CA ILE A 477 5.86 23.09 -3.83
C ILE A 477 5.82 24.25 -4.80
N PRO A 478 5.11 24.15 -5.93
CA PRO A 478 4.97 25.23 -6.90
C PRO A 478 4.43 26.48 -6.26
N VAL A 479 5.03 27.64 -6.55
CA VAL A 479 4.56 28.92 -6.07
C VAL A 479 4.03 29.75 -7.25
N LEU A 480 2.75 30.10 -7.21
CA LEU A 480 2.21 31.10 -8.12
C LEU A 480 2.60 32.48 -7.57
N GLU A 481 3.60 33.08 -8.22
CA GLU A 481 3.98 34.46 -7.94
C GLU A 481 3.14 35.39 -8.81
N TYR A 482 2.45 36.38 -8.18
CA TYR A 482 1.56 37.27 -8.90
C TYR A 482 1.66 38.72 -8.40
N LYS A 483 1.28 39.66 -9.27
CA LYS A 483 1.19 41.09 -9.00
C LYS A 483 -0.07 41.65 -9.65
N ILE A 484 -0.84 42.42 -8.89
CA ILE A 484 -2.06 43.05 -9.36
C ILE A 484 -1.74 44.53 -9.66
N ASP A 485 -2.03 44.96 -10.88
CA ASP A 485 -1.91 46.35 -11.31
C ASP A 485 -3.21 46.77 -12.00
N LYS A 486 -4.13 47.39 -11.25
CA LYS A 486 -5.49 47.72 -11.69
C LYS A 486 -6.21 46.47 -12.22
N GLN A 487 -6.60 46.44 -13.50
CA GLN A 487 -7.28 45.33 -14.16
C GLN A 487 -6.30 44.25 -14.66
N LYS A 488 -5.01 44.41 -14.52
CA LYS A 488 -4.01 43.47 -15.02
C LYS A 488 -3.42 42.67 -13.88
N ILE A 489 -3.46 41.36 -13.99
CA ILE A 489 -2.81 40.42 -13.09
C ILE A 489 -1.63 39.82 -13.83
N ARG A 490 -0.40 40.13 -13.38
CA ARG A 490 0.81 39.48 -13.85
C ARG A 490 1.05 38.27 -12.98
N TYR A 491 1.43 37.13 -13.59
CA TYR A 491 1.63 35.88 -12.87
C TYR A 491 2.71 35.04 -13.53
N ARG A 492 3.35 34.17 -12.72
CA ARG A 492 4.31 33.15 -13.21
C ARG A 492 4.46 32.04 -12.20
N TRP A 493 4.99 30.90 -12.64
CA TRP A 493 5.52 29.87 -11.75
C TRP A 493 6.92 30.21 -11.26
N VAL A 494 7.18 29.93 -9.98
CA VAL A 494 8.52 29.85 -9.36
C VAL A 494 8.56 28.63 -8.46
N ASN A 495 9.75 28.17 -8.10
CA ASN A 495 9.96 26.95 -7.31
C ASN A 495 9.41 25.70 -8.01
N THR A 496 9.69 25.56 -9.30
CA THR A 496 9.20 24.45 -10.12
C THR A 496 10.32 23.81 -10.91
N VAL A 497 10.13 22.54 -11.28
CA VAL A 497 10.96 21.88 -12.29
C VAL A 497 10.90 22.63 -13.63
N LYS A 498 11.92 22.42 -14.46
CA LYS A 498 11.95 23.01 -15.79
C LYS A 498 10.73 22.56 -16.60
N ASP A 499 10.14 23.48 -17.35
CA ASP A 499 8.98 23.27 -18.23
C ASP A 499 7.70 22.80 -17.47
N PHE A 500 7.57 23.14 -16.20
CA PHE A 500 6.38 22.86 -15.41
C PHE A 500 5.13 23.49 -16.01
N ASN A 501 4.07 22.67 -16.19
CA ASN A 501 2.92 23.01 -17.03
C ASN A 501 1.56 22.89 -16.33
N LEU A 502 1.53 22.91 -14.98
CA LEU A 502 0.26 22.88 -14.23
C LEU A 502 -0.62 24.07 -14.60
N LYS A 503 -1.83 23.77 -15.09
CA LYS A 503 -2.89 24.76 -15.28
C LYS A 503 -3.71 24.86 -14.02
N ILE A 504 -4.15 26.06 -13.67
CA ILE A 504 -4.94 26.31 -12.48
C ILE A 504 -6.17 27.16 -12.80
N LYS A 505 -7.20 27.01 -11.97
CA LYS A 505 -8.39 27.87 -12.01
C LYS A 505 -8.23 29.06 -11.08
N VAL A 506 -8.67 30.20 -11.52
CA VAL A 506 -8.74 31.42 -10.74
C VAL A 506 -10.11 32.08 -10.90
N ASP A 507 -10.53 32.84 -9.89
CA ASP A 507 -11.73 33.67 -9.92
C ASP A 507 -11.34 35.15 -9.80
N THR A 508 -11.71 35.91 -10.81
CA THR A 508 -11.59 37.38 -10.86
C THR A 508 -12.97 38.06 -10.93
N GLY A 509 -14.01 37.38 -10.40
CA GLY A 509 -15.42 37.65 -10.66
C GLY A 509 -15.99 36.76 -11.77
N LYS A 510 -15.11 36.06 -12.48
CA LYS A 510 -15.41 35.01 -13.44
C LYS A 510 -14.33 33.95 -13.35
N GLU A 511 -14.76 32.67 -13.30
CA GLU A 511 -13.82 31.55 -13.34
C GLU A 511 -13.04 31.53 -14.65
N THR A 512 -11.73 31.42 -14.56
CA THR A 512 -10.80 31.45 -15.70
C THR A 512 -9.65 30.48 -15.48
N TRP A 513 -9.22 29.79 -16.53
CA TRP A 513 -8.03 28.97 -16.51
C TRP A 513 -6.77 29.79 -16.80
N LEU A 514 -5.76 29.63 -15.95
CA LEU A 514 -4.41 30.12 -16.22
C LEU A 514 -3.51 28.96 -16.64
N SER A 515 -2.57 29.25 -17.55
CA SER A 515 -1.47 28.37 -17.94
C SER A 515 -0.13 29.06 -17.61
N PRO A 516 0.24 29.16 -16.34
CA PRO A 516 1.45 29.88 -15.95
C PRO A 516 2.72 29.15 -16.46
N SER A 517 3.77 29.92 -16.74
CA SER A 517 5.11 29.43 -17.02
C SER A 517 6.12 30.11 -16.10
N SER A 518 7.41 29.81 -16.22
CA SER A 518 8.46 30.49 -15.48
C SER A 518 8.62 31.99 -15.84
N SER A 519 8.07 32.41 -17.00
CA SER A 519 8.08 33.80 -17.46
C SER A 519 6.81 34.53 -17.03
N TRP A 520 6.93 35.84 -16.80
CA TRP A 520 5.78 36.68 -16.49
C TRP A 520 4.76 36.71 -17.64
N GLN A 521 3.53 36.37 -17.29
CA GLN A 521 2.35 36.42 -18.16
C GLN A 521 1.35 37.45 -17.60
N VAL A 522 0.37 37.84 -18.40
CA VAL A 522 -0.63 38.83 -18.01
C VAL A 522 -2.02 38.30 -18.28
N LEU A 523 -2.88 38.35 -17.26
CA LEU A 523 -4.32 38.21 -17.38
C LEU A 523 -4.94 39.61 -17.34
N ASP A 524 -5.79 39.95 -18.33
CA ASP A 524 -6.67 41.10 -18.24
C ASP A 524 -7.97 40.66 -17.56
N ALA A 525 -8.20 41.13 -16.35
CA ALA A 525 -9.36 40.77 -15.55
C ALA A 525 -10.63 41.54 -15.89
N GLY A 526 -10.53 42.49 -16.86
CA GLY A 526 -11.65 43.30 -17.35
C GLY A 526 -11.92 44.56 -16.50
N ALA A 527 -12.74 45.44 -17.05
CA ALA A 527 -13.01 46.78 -16.49
C ALA A 527 -13.71 46.72 -15.10
N ASP A 528 -14.48 45.65 -14.87
CA ASP A 528 -15.24 45.46 -13.63
C ASP A 528 -14.42 44.86 -12.46
N TYR A 529 -13.15 44.55 -12.70
CA TYR A 529 -12.27 43.98 -11.68
C TYR A 529 -11.78 45.07 -10.71
N ASP A 530 -12.10 44.89 -9.44
CA ASP A 530 -11.80 45.86 -8.38
C ASP A 530 -10.47 45.58 -7.62
N GLY A 531 -9.68 44.62 -8.06
CA GLY A 531 -8.41 44.26 -7.43
C GLY A 531 -8.55 43.40 -6.16
N GLN A 532 -9.75 43.15 -5.67
CA GLN A 532 -9.98 42.43 -4.39
C GLN A 532 -10.49 40.99 -4.58
N LYS A 533 -10.86 40.61 -5.78
CA LYS A 533 -11.53 39.33 -6.09
C LYS A 533 -10.63 38.25 -6.69
N PHE A 534 -9.31 38.46 -6.73
CA PHE A 534 -8.41 37.41 -7.24
C PHE A 534 -8.30 36.26 -6.24
N LYS A 535 -8.90 35.13 -6.57
CA LYS A 535 -8.83 33.91 -5.78
C LYS A 535 -8.31 32.78 -6.67
N VAL A 536 -7.44 31.96 -6.11
CA VAL A 536 -7.00 30.73 -6.75
C VAL A 536 -7.83 29.58 -6.19
N ASP A 537 -8.24 28.67 -7.08
CA ASP A 537 -9.01 27.49 -6.67
C ASP A 537 -8.17 26.64 -5.69
N GLN A 538 -8.71 26.43 -4.49
CA GLN A 538 -8.05 25.69 -3.41
C GLN A 538 -7.92 24.20 -3.68
N ASN A 539 -8.52 23.67 -4.76
CA ASN A 539 -8.34 22.29 -5.18
C ASN A 539 -6.95 22.01 -5.77
N PHE A 540 -6.16 23.04 -6.05
CA PHE A 540 -4.75 22.93 -6.45
C PHE A 540 -3.83 23.05 -5.24
N TYR A 541 -2.93 22.06 -5.05
CA TYR A 541 -1.93 22.09 -3.97
C TYR A 541 -0.71 22.90 -4.42
N ILE A 542 -0.79 24.21 -4.24
CA ILE A 542 0.24 25.19 -4.59
C ILE A 542 0.36 26.25 -3.49
N GLN A 543 1.43 27.01 -3.53
CA GLN A 543 1.61 28.20 -2.70
C GLN A 543 1.35 29.48 -3.52
N LEU A 544 0.95 30.54 -2.84
CA LEU A 544 0.70 31.86 -3.43
C LEU A 544 1.69 32.89 -2.88
N ARG A 545 2.23 33.73 -3.76
CA ARG A 545 3.11 34.84 -3.38
C ARG A 545 2.72 36.09 -4.13
N GLN A 546 2.10 37.04 -3.43
CA GLN A 546 1.84 38.36 -4.00
C GLN A 546 3.09 39.24 -3.95
N LYS A 547 3.43 39.88 -5.07
CA LYS A 547 4.46 40.91 -5.17
C LYS A 547 3.79 42.30 -5.16
N HIS A 548 4.41 43.23 -4.51
CA HIS A 548 3.97 44.63 -4.47
C HIS A 548 4.55 45.43 -5.61
#